data_973e711ef8e2a54d759b889426472822
#
_entry.id   973e711ef8e2a54d759b889426472822
#
_cell.length_a   1.000
_cell.length_b   1.000
_cell.length_c   1.000
_cell.angle_alpha   90.00
_cell.angle_beta   90.00
_cell.angle_gamma   90.00
#
_symmetry.space_group_name_H-M   'P 1'
#
loop_
_entity.id
_entity.type
_entity.pdbx_description
1 polymer ?
#
loop_
_entity_poly.entity_id
_entity_poly.type
_entity_poly.pdbx_seq_one_letter_code
_entity_poly.pdbx_strand_id
1 'polypeptide(L)'
;MIQIGILKSSKKTPLGVTPDTLKKWPTDTISFLIEKKAGLLAHFSDDHYLAEGAKVVSRTEVLEQANLLVISDALSDQDLAILPIQTLIVGLLNPHNNKDFTAQLQKRNQKAFALEMLPRTSIAQSMDVLSAMASLAGYKSVILAANHFAGYFPMLTTAAGTVPPAKVLILGAGVAGLQAIATAKRLGAVVEAFDVRKAVKEEVESLGAKFIMVEGMQSDADTGGYAVVQKEEALAAQRELIHQKVVKADIVITTASIPGKAAPRLIEGATVDAMKPGAVIIDLA
;
A
#
# COMPACT_ATOMS: atom_id res chain seq x y z
N MET A 1 -4.86 -6.45 -33.97
CA MET A 1 -5.31 -5.57 -32.87
C MET A 1 -5.24 -6.37 -31.57
N ILE A 2 -4.51 -5.89 -30.57
CA ILE A 2 -4.39 -6.56 -29.26
C ILE A 2 -5.59 -6.17 -28.40
N GLN A 3 -6.29 -7.16 -27.86
CA GLN A 3 -7.43 -6.94 -26.97
C GLN A 3 -6.97 -7.05 -25.51
N ILE A 4 -7.07 -5.96 -24.76
CA ILE A 4 -6.76 -5.92 -23.34
C ILE A 4 -8.06 -6.02 -22.56
N GLY A 5 -8.21 -7.11 -21.82
CA GLY A 5 -9.35 -7.37 -20.96
C GLY A 5 -9.13 -6.81 -19.55
N ILE A 6 -10.13 -6.11 -19.02
CA ILE A 6 -10.12 -5.58 -17.64
C ILE A 6 -11.30 -6.19 -16.90
N LEU A 7 -11.01 -6.95 -15.86
CA LEU A 7 -12.04 -7.53 -15.00
C LEU A 7 -12.40 -6.59 -13.85
N LYS A 8 -13.63 -6.74 -13.39
CA LYS A 8 -14.10 -6.08 -12.17
C LYS A 8 -13.30 -6.59 -10.97
N SER A 9 -12.73 -5.66 -10.23
CA SER A 9 -12.03 -5.95 -8.97
C SER A 9 -13.00 -6.03 -7.78
N SER A 10 -12.57 -6.69 -6.70
CA SER A 10 -13.28 -6.70 -5.42
C SER A 10 -13.22 -5.34 -4.71
N LYS A 11 -13.97 -5.18 -3.61
CA LYS A 11 -13.90 -3.96 -2.79
C LYS A 11 -12.54 -3.73 -2.12
N LYS A 12 -11.68 -4.75 -2.10
CA LYS A 12 -10.39 -4.72 -1.39
C LYS A 12 -9.21 -4.45 -2.31
N THR A 13 -9.43 -4.45 -3.62
CA THR A 13 -8.36 -4.36 -4.62
C THR A 13 -8.54 -3.14 -5.52
N PRO A 14 -7.45 -2.54 -6.01
CA PRO A 14 -7.52 -1.38 -6.86
C PRO A 14 -8.15 -1.70 -8.21
N LEU A 15 -8.73 -0.69 -8.85
CA LEU A 15 -9.16 -0.77 -10.24
C LEU A 15 -7.94 -0.93 -11.14
N GLY A 16 -7.98 -1.89 -12.06
CA GLY A 16 -6.86 -2.16 -12.96
C GLY A 16 -6.56 -1.03 -13.93
N VAL A 17 -7.58 -0.38 -14.49
CA VAL A 17 -7.45 0.69 -15.49
C VAL A 17 -8.58 1.71 -15.34
N THR A 18 -8.25 3.00 -15.34
CA THR A 18 -9.25 4.08 -15.37
C THR A 18 -9.55 4.54 -16.80
N PRO A 19 -10.69 5.20 -17.08
CA PRO A 19 -10.97 5.74 -18.41
C PRO A 19 -9.86 6.67 -18.92
N ASP A 20 -9.29 7.54 -18.08
CA ASP A 20 -8.19 8.43 -18.47
C ASP A 20 -6.91 7.69 -18.88
N THR A 21 -6.73 6.47 -18.40
CA THR A 21 -5.59 5.63 -18.82
C THR A 21 -5.75 5.18 -20.27
N LEU A 22 -6.97 4.94 -20.73
CA LEU A 22 -7.24 4.47 -22.09
C LEU A 22 -6.78 5.48 -23.14
N LYS A 23 -6.93 6.78 -22.86
CA LYS A 23 -6.50 7.89 -23.76
C LYS A 23 -5.03 7.84 -24.16
N LYS A 24 -4.20 7.18 -23.33
CA LYS A 24 -2.75 7.14 -23.52
C LYS A 24 -2.30 6.02 -24.47
N TRP A 25 -3.21 5.16 -24.90
CA TRP A 25 -2.88 4.01 -25.72
C TRP A 25 -3.28 4.19 -27.18
N PRO A 26 -2.48 3.68 -28.13
CA PRO A 26 -2.80 3.78 -29.55
C PRO A 26 -4.04 2.93 -29.91
N THR A 27 -5.08 3.59 -30.40
CA THR A 27 -6.38 2.95 -30.71
C THR A 27 -6.39 2.14 -31.99
N ASP A 28 -5.38 2.30 -32.83
CA ASP A 28 -5.20 1.54 -34.09
C ASP A 28 -4.66 0.13 -33.85
N THR A 29 -3.93 -0.09 -32.76
CA THR A 29 -3.29 -1.38 -32.45
C THR A 29 -3.85 -2.04 -31.22
N ILE A 30 -4.48 -1.31 -30.29
CA ILE A 30 -5.00 -1.80 -29.03
C ILE A 30 -6.48 -1.48 -28.88
N SER A 31 -7.24 -2.44 -28.37
CA SER A 31 -8.63 -2.25 -27.97
C SER A 31 -8.85 -2.78 -26.56
N PHE A 32 -9.80 -2.18 -25.84
CA PHE A 32 -10.10 -2.54 -24.45
C PHE A 32 -11.46 -3.22 -24.35
N LEU A 33 -11.51 -4.33 -23.62
CA LEU A 33 -12.71 -5.05 -23.21
C LEU A 33 -12.88 -4.86 -21.71
N ILE A 34 -13.88 -4.11 -21.30
CA ILE A 34 -14.13 -3.78 -19.90
C ILE A 34 -15.30 -4.61 -19.41
N GLU A 35 -15.14 -5.35 -18.31
CA GLU A 35 -16.26 -6.03 -17.67
C GLU A 35 -17.29 -5.00 -17.19
N LYS A 36 -18.57 -5.26 -17.45
CA LYS A 36 -19.68 -4.39 -16.97
C LYS A 36 -19.51 -4.03 -15.50
N LYS A 37 -19.65 -2.74 -15.18
CA LYS A 37 -19.53 -2.20 -13.83
C LYS A 37 -18.14 -2.36 -13.19
N ALA A 38 -17.08 -2.56 -13.97
CA ALA A 38 -15.73 -2.70 -13.43
C ALA A 38 -15.27 -1.45 -12.68
N GLY A 39 -15.61 -0.27 -13.18
CA GLY A 39 -15.20 1.02 -12.60
C GLY A 39 -16.06 1.55 -11.46
N LEU A 40 -17.22 0.94 -11.14
CA LEU A 40 -18.20 1.53 -10.22
C LEU A 40 -17.66 1.80 -8.81
N LEU A 41 -16.78 0.94 -8.29
CA LEU A 41 -16.16 1.14 -6.97
C LEU A 41 -15.20 2.33 -6.93
N ALA A 42 -14.71 2.75 -8.10
CA ALA A 42 -13.88 3.94 -8.29
C ALA A 42 -14.67 5.13 -8.87
N HIS A 43 -16.01 5.07 -8.84
CA HIS A 43 -16.93 6.09 -9.33
C HIS A 43 -16.88 6.34 -10.85
N PHE A 44 -16.42 5.35 -11.63
CA PHE A 44 -16.49 5.38 -13.09
C PHE A 44 -17.66 4.50 -13.58
N SER A 45 -18.60 5.09 -14.32
CA SER A 45 -19.66 4.34 -15.00
C SER A 45 -19.15 3.65 -16.25
N ASP A 46 -19.93 2.70 -16.78
CA ASP A 46 -19.63 2.05 -18.06
C ASP A 46 -19.56 3.07 -19.21
N ASP A 47 -20.37 4.14 -19.18
CA ASP A 47 -20.37 5.20 -20.19
C ASP A 47 -19.04 5.97 -20.24
N HIS A 48 -18.35 6.12 -19.13
CA HIS A 48 -17.01 6.74 -19.13
C HIS A 48 -16.00 5.93 -19.93
N TYR A 49 -16.07 4.60 -19.89
CA TYR A 49 -15.21 3.72 -20.70
C TYR A 49 -15.62 3.70 -22.17
N LEU A 50 -16.94 3.68 -22.44
CA LEU A 50 -17.47 3.74 -23.80
C LEU A 50 -17.07 5.04 -24.50
N ALA A 51 -17.09 6.18 -23.80
CA ALA A 51 -16.67 7.48 -24.33
C ALA A 51 -15.19 7.51 -24.76
N GLU A 52 -14.34 6.67 -24.15
CA GLU A 52 -12.94 6.51 -24.50
C GLU A 52 -12.68 5.37 -25.52
N GLY A 53 -13.72 4.86 -26.17
CA GLY A 53 -13.63 3.87 -27.22
C GLY A 53 -13.45 2.42 -26.77
N ALA A 54 -13.59 2.14 -25.47
CA ALA A 54 -13.60 0.77 -24.96
C ALA A 54 -14.93 0.08 -25.28
N LYS A 55 -14.91 -1.25 -25.30
CA LYS A 55 -16.13 -2.08 -25.35
C LYS A 55 -16.46 -2.57 -23.95
N VAL A 56 -17.67 -2.30 -23.48
CA VAL A 56 -18.18 -2.82 -22.20
C VAL A 56 -18.98 -4.10 -22.46
N VAL A 57 -18.50 -5.21 -21.94
CA VAL A 57 -19.01 -6.54 -22.24
C VAL A 57 -19.20 -7.38 -20.96
N SER A 58 -19.69 -8.59 -21.07
CA SER A 58 -19.81 -9.54 -19.96
C SER A 58 -18.42 -10.05 -19.52
N ARG A 59 -18.32 -10.57 -18.28
CA ARG A 59 -17.10 -11.22 -17.78
C ARG A 59 -16.63 -12.35 -18.70
N THR A 60 -17.56 -13.18 -19.14
CA THR A 60 -17.27 -14.31 -20.06
C THR A 60 -16.65 -13.81 -21.36
N GLU A 61 -17.22 -12.79 -21.98
CA GLU A 61 -16.70 -12.22 -23.23
C GLU A 61 -15.29 -11.59 -23.03
N VAL A 62 -15.03 -10.94 -21.88
CA VAL A 62 -13.68 -10.46 -21.56
C VAL A 62 -12.70 -11.62 -21.50
N LEU A 63 -13.05 -12.71 -20.79
CA LEU A 63 -12.18 -13.86 -20.62
C LEU A 63 -11.90 -14.59 -21.95
N GLU A 64 -12.91 -14.76 -22.80
CA GLU A 64 -12.79 -15.48 -24.09
C GLU A 64 -11.96 -14.72 -25.12
N GLN A 65 -12.07 -13.38 -25.14
CA GLN A 65 -11.55 -12.57 -26.25
C GLN A 65 -10.23 -11.86 -25.92
N ALA A 66 -9.86 -11.71 -24.63
CA ALA A 66 -8.66 -10.99 -24.26
C ALA A 66 -7.37 -11.70 -24.68
N ASN A 67 -6.45 -10.98 -25.31
CA ASN A 67 -5.07 -11.42 -25.54
C ASN A 67 -4.19 -11.15 -24.31
N LEU A 68 -4.47 -10.05 -23.61
CA LEU A 68 -3.87 -9.68 -22.34
C LEU A 68 -4.99 -9.39 -21.33
N LEU A 69 -4.94 -10.01 -20.18
CA LEU A 69 -5.93 -9.85 -19.12
C LEU A 69 -5.31 -9.14 -17.92
N VAL A 70 -5.87 -7.99 -17.52
CA VAL A 70 -5.47 -7.25 -16.32
C VAL A 70 -6.38 -7.63 -15.18
N ILE A 71 -5.78 -8.12 -14.09
CA ILE A 71 -6.49 -8.55 -12.89
C ILE A 71 -5.91 -7.94 -11.63
N SER A 72 -6.76 -7.72 -10.64
CA SER A 72 -6.36 -7.31 -9.29
C SER A 72 -6.70 -8.37 -8.24
N ASP A 73 -7.47 -9.37 -8.61
CA ASP A 73 -7.87 -10.52 -7.77
C ASP A 73 -7.55 -11.82 -8.50
N ALA A 74 -7.32 -12.89 -7.77
CA ALA A 74 -7.17 -14.23 -8.36
C ALA A 74 -8.43 -14.65 -9.13
N LEU A 75 -8.22 -15.31 -10.25
CA LEU A 75 -9.30 -15.90 -11.04
C LEU A 75 -9.85 -17.15 -10.35
N SER A 76 -11.15 -17.35 -10.48
CA SER A 76 -11.79 -18.61 -10.06
C SER A 76 -11.46 -19.77 -11.01
N ASP A 77 -11.69 -21.00 -10.59
CA ASP A 77 -11.54 -22.19 -11.43
C ASP A 77 -12.44 -22.09 -12.69
N GLN A 78 -13.62 -21.50 -12.55
CA GLN A 78 -14.55 -21.27 -13.67
C GLN A 78 -13.98 -20.25 -14.66
N ASP A 79 -13.39 -19.15 -14.17
CA ASP A 79 -12.73 -18.17 -15.03
C ASP A 79 -11.54 -18.77 -15.77
N LEU A 80 -10.73 -19.55 -15.07
CA LEU A 80 -9.59 -20.24 -15.67
C LEU A 80 -10.03 -21.27 -16.72
N ALA A 81 -11.16 -21.93 -16.55
CA ALA A 81 -11.69 -22.87 -17.52
C ALA A 81 -12.07 -22.22 -18.86
N ILE A 82 -12.54 -20.97 -18.82
CA ILE A 82 -12.93 -20.17 -19.98
C ILE A 82 -11.71 -19.52 -20.66
N LEU A 83 -10.73 -19.07 -19.83
CA LEU A 83 -9.59 -18.30 -20.30
C LEU A 83 -8.69 -19.11 -21.26
N PRO A 84 -8.42 -18.62 -22.49
CA PRO A 84 -7.50 -19.28 -23.40
C PRO A 84 -6.07 -19.32 -22.84
N ILE A 85 -5.36 -20.43 -23.09
CA ILE A 85 -4.02 -20.65 -22.54
C ILE A 85 -2.97 -19.65 -23.04
N GLN A 86 -3.17 -19.09 -24.23
CA GLN A 86 -2.31 -18.08 -24.83
C GLN A 86 -2.51 -16.67 -24.24
N THR A 87 -3.59 -16.43 -23.51
CA THR A 87 -3.84 -15.12 -22.90
C THR A 87 -2.78 -14.83 -21.85
N LEU A 88 -2.15 -13.65 -21.95
CA LEU A 88 -1.20 -13.20 -20.96
C LEU A 88 -1.93 -12.55 -19.77
N ILE A 89 -1.65 -12.99 -18.55
CA ILE A 89 -2.19 -12.40 -17.34
C ILE A 89 -1.19 -11.38 -16.77
N VAL A 90 -1.67 -10.18 -16.42
CA VAL A 90 -0.87 -9.15 -15.76
C VAL A 90 -1.66 -8.60 -14.58
N GLY A 91 -1.05 -8.45 -13.42
CA GLY A 91 -1.75 -7.85 -12.27
C GLY A 91 -1.13 -8.13 -10.92
N LEU A 92 -1.92 -7.94 -9.88
CA LEU A 92 -1.58 -8.26 -8.50
C LEU A 92 -1.96 -9.72 -8.21
N LEU A 93 -1.01 -10.63 -8.33
CA LEU A 93 -1.24 -12.08 -8.24
C LEU A 93 -0.96 -12.64 -6.84
N ASN A 94 -0.16 -11.93 -6.06
CA ASN A 94 0.29 -12.30 -4.71
C ASN A 94 0.82 -13.75 -4.61
N PRO A 95 1.80 -14.16 -5.44
CA PRO A 95 2.19 -15.56 -5.57
C PRO A 95 2.73 -16.19 -4.28
N HIS A 96 3.28 -15.39 -3.37
CA HIS A 96 3.79 -15.87 -2.08
C HIS A 96 2.67 -16.36 -1.14
N ASN A 97 1.53 -15.68 -1.14
CA ASN A 97 0.39 -16.00 -0.30
C ASN A 97 -0.72 -16.75 -1.05
N ASN A 98 -0.67 -16.77 -2.39
CA ASN A 98 -1.68 -17.38 -3.26
C ASN A 98 -1.11 -18.58 -4.03
N LYS A 99 -0.59 -19.54 -3.26
CA LYS A 99 0.14 -20.70 -3.82
C LYS A 99 -0.74 -21.58 -4.71
N ASP A 100 -2.02 -21.74 -4.34
CA ASP A 100 -2.97 -22.58 -5.11
C ASP A 100 -3.22 -21.99 -6.49
N PHE A 101 -3.47 -20.69 -6.58
CA PHE A 101 -3.63 -20.00 -7.86
C PHE A 101 -2.36 -20.08 -8.71
N THR A 102 -1.18 -19.89 -8.08
CA THR A 102 0.11 -20.02 -8.77
C THR A 102 0.32 -21.43 -9.32
N ALA A 103 -0.02 -22.46 -8.53
CA ALA A 103 0.07 -23.86 -8.97
C ALA A 103 -0.91 -24.17 -10.13
N GLN A 104 -2.10 -23.62 -10.11
CA GLN A 104 -3.06 -23.74 -11.21
C GLN A 104 -2.53 -23.10 -12.50
N LEU A 105 -1.96 -21.89 -12.44
CA LEU A 105 -1.35 -21.23 -13.59
C LEU A 105 -0.19 -22.08 -14.15
N GLN A 106 0.66 -22.63 -13.28
CA GLN A 106 1.77 -23.49 -13.67
C GLN A 106 1.27 -24.77 -14.35
N LYS A 107 0.28 -25.46 -13.77
CA LYS A 107 -0.32 -26.68 -14.35
C LYS A 107 -0.91 -26.44 -15.74
N ARG A 108 -1.42 -25.23 -15.99
CA ARG A 108 -1.98 -24.82 -17.29
C ARG A 108 -0.93 -24.31 -18.27
N ASN A 109 0.34 -24.14 -17.86
CA ASN A 109 1.35 -23.39 -18.63
C ASN A 109 0.89 -21.97 -18.99
N GLN A 110 0.08 -21.34 -18.13
CA GLN A 110 -0.43 -20.01 -18.33
C GLN A 110 0.69 -18.98 -18.04
N LYS A 111 0.93 -18.05 -18.97
CA LYS A 111 1.88 -16.97 -18.75
C LYS A 111 1.26 -15.87 -17.89
N ALA A 112 1.98 -15.45 -16.84
CA ALA A 112 1.51 -14.42 -15.94
C ALA A 112 2.68 -13.51 -15.45
N PHE A 113 2.39 -12.21 -15.30
CA PHE A 113 3.29 -11.23 -14.71
C PHE A 113 2.67 -10.67 -13.44
N ALA A 114 3.29 -10.97 -12.30
CA ALA A 114 2.93 -10.40 -11.01
C ALA A 114 3.65 -9.04 -10.85
N LEU A 115 2.89 -7.95 -10.84
CA LEU A 115 3.45 -6.58 -10.76
C LEU A 115 4.18 -6.34 -9.44
N GLU A 116 3.76 -7.00 -8.37
CA GLU A 116 4.43 -6.95 -7.06
C GLU A 116 5.76 -7.68 -7.00
N MET A 117 6.09 -8.47 -8.03
CA MET A 117 7.37 -9.19 -8.16
C MET A 117 8.37 -8.44 -9.05
N LEU A 118 8.02 -7.27 -9.54
CA LEU A 118 8.94 -6.46 -10.34
C LEU A 118 10.19 -6.09 -9.52
N PRO A 119 11.38 -6.20 -10.11
CA PRO A 119 12.62 -5.84 -9.42
C PRO A 119 12.67 -4.35 -9.12
N ARG A 120 13.28 -3.96 -7.99
CA ARG A 120 13.43 -2.56 -7.60
C ARG A 120 14.57 -1.89 -8.36
N THR A 121 14.37 -1.64 -9.63
CA THR A 121 15.29 -0.92 -10.50
C THR A 121 14.69 0.42 -10.93
N SER A 122 15.51 1.37 -11.34
CA SER A 122 15.04 2.69 -11.80
C SER A 122 14.05 2.59 -12.96
N ILE A 123 14.21 1.62 -13.86
CA ILE A 123 13.28 1.38 -14.98
C ILE A 123 11.92 0.89 -14.47
N ALA A 124 11.91 0.03 -13.46
CA ALA A 124 10.67 -0.56 -12.94
C ALA A 124 9.90 0.38 -11.98
N GLN A 125 10.50 1.50 -11.52
CA GLN A 125 9.82 2.44 -10.62
C GLN A 125 8.51 3.00 -11.19
N SER A 126 8.43 3.21 -12.50
CA SER A 126 7.20 3.68 -13.16
C SER A 126 6.08 2.63 -13.17
N MET A 127 6.39 1.37 -12.90
CA MET A 127 5.49 0.22 -12.86
C MET A 127 5.27 -0.29 -11.42
N ASP A 128 5.81 0.39 -10.41
CA ASP A 128 5.73 -0.01 -8.99
C ASP A 128 4.35 0.34 -8.40
N VAL A 129 3.41 -0.57 -8.60
CA VAL A 129 2.05 -0.45 -8.08
C VAL A 129 2.01 -0.53 -6.55
N LEU A 130 2.98 -1.25 -5.91
CA LEU A 130 3.03 -1.36 -4.46
C LEU A 130 3.38 -0.03 -3.82
N SER A 131 4.36 0.70 -4.36
CA SER A 131 4.71 2.04 -3.87
C SER A 131 3.57 3.04 -4.07
N ALA A 132 2.87 3.00 -5.21
CA ALA A 132 1.71 3.84 -5.45
C ALA A 132 0.61 3.60 -4.41
N MET A 133 0.27 2.32 -4.14
CA MET A 133 -0.74 1.96 -3.15
C MET A 133 -0.29 2.26 -1.72
N ALA A 134 0.98 2.04 -1.38
CA ALA A 134 1.54 2.36 -0.08
C ALA A 134 1.48 3.87 0.21
N SER A 135 1.77 4.71 -0.80
CA SER A 135 1.63 6.18 -0.68
C SER A 135 0.19 6.58 -0.35
N LEU A 136 -0.79 6.03 -1.07
CA LEU A 136 -2.22 6.27 -0.79
C LEU A 136 -2.62 5.80 0.60
N ALA A 137 -2.15 4.63 1.03
CA ALA A 137 -2.42 4.09 2.36
C ALA A 137 -1.84 5.00 3.46
N GLY A 138 -0.59 5.45 3.30
CA GLY A 138 0.04 6.38 4.23
C GLY A 138 -0.70 7.72 4.34
N TYR A 139 -1.13 8.29 3.21
CA TYR A 139 -1.97 9.48 3.20
C TYR A 139 -3.31 9.24 3.93
N LYS A 140 -4.01 8.17 3.55
CA LYS A 140 -5.34 7.86 4.10
C LYS A 140 -5.30 7.54 5.58
N SER A 141 -4.25 6.89 6.07
CA SER A 141 -4.08 6.56 7.49
C SER A 141 -4.11 7.81 8.38
N VAL A 142 -3.44 8.88 7.95
CA VAL A 142 -3.42 10.15 8.69
C VAL A 142 -4.81 10.81 8.68
N ILE A 143 -5.50 10.80 7.55
CA ILE A 143 -6.86 11.37 7.45
C ILE A 143 -7.85 10.58 8.33
N LEU A 144 -7.74 9.25 8.35
CA LEU A 144 -8.55 8.41 9.25
C LEU A 144 -8.22 8.69 10.72
N ALA A 145 -6.92 8.79 11.06
CA ALA A 145 -6.50 9.15 12.40
C ALA A 145 -7.08 10.52 12.82
N ALA A 146 -7.02 11.52 11.94
CA ALA A 146 -7.58 12.84 12.20
C ALA A 146 -9.10 12.83 12.41
N ASN A 147 -9.81 11.95 11.68
CA ASN A 147 -11.26 11.80 11.83
C ASN A 147 -11.65 11.15 13.17
N HIS A 148 -10.81 10.26 13.70
CA HIS A 148 -11.08 9.55 14.96
C HIS A 148 -10.51 10.25 16.19
N PHE A 149 -9.50 11.09 16.03
CA PHE A 149 -8.85 11.79 17.14
C PHE A 149 -9.71 12.97 17.60
N ALA A 150 -10.02 13.03 18.89
CA ALA A 150 -10.86 14.07 19.47
C ALA A 150 -10.15 15.42 19.73
N GLY A 151 -8.91 15.57 19.27
CA GLY A 151 -8.10 16.79 19.43
C GLY A 151 -7.73 17.44 18.10
N TYR A 152 -6.93 18.50 18.17
CA TYR A 152 -6.39 19.19 17.02
C TYR A 152 -5.05 18.60 16.59
N PHE A 153 -4.81 18.47 15.27
CA PHE A 153 -3.46 18.16 14.75
C PHE A 153 -2.51 19.33 14.94
N PRO A 154 -2.85 20.58 14.54
CA PRO A 154 -1.98 21.73 14.75
C PRO A 154 -2.10 22.29 16.18
N MET A 155 -1.12 23.07 16.57
CA MET A 155 -1.26 23.94 17.71
C MET A 155 -2.33 24.99 17.44
N LEU A 156 -3.21 25.22 18.39
CA LEU A 156 -4.23 26.27 18.32
C LEU A 156 -4.11 27.19 19.53
N THR A 157 -3.98 28.49 19.28
CA THR A 157 -3.98 29.50 20.33
C THR A 157 -5.17 30.42 20.17
N THR A 158 -5.97 30.57 21.24
CA THR A 158 -7.14 31.43 21.32
C THR A 158 -7.07 32.29 22.56
N ALA A 159 -8.01 33.22 22.72
CA ALA A 159 -8.13 34.03 23.96
C ALA A 159 -8.40 33.14 25.20
N ALA A 160 -8.96 31.93 25.00
CA ALA A 160 -9.23 30.99 26.10
C ALA A 160 -8.01 30.11 26.45
N GLY A 161 -6.91 30.18 25.72
CA GLY A 161 -5.69 29.40 25.97
C GLY A 161 -5.10 28.75 24.74
N THR A 162 -4.08 27.92 24.97
CA THR A 162 -3.35 27.18 23.90
C THR A 162 -3.62 25.69 24.01
N VAL A 163 -4.01 25.09 22.89
CA VAL A 163 -4.11 23.64 22.71
C VAL A 163 -2.81 23.17 22.03
N PRO A 164 -2.06 22.23 22.64
CA PRO A 164 -0.84 21.72 22.04
C PRO A 164 -1.13 20.90 20.78
N PRO A 165 -0.19 20.78 19.83
CA PRO A 165 -0.34 19.97 18.65
C PRO A 165 -0.33 18.47 19.00
N ALA A 166 -1.04 17.68 18.21
CA ALA A 166 -1.03 16.21 18.34
C ALA A 166 0.38 15.64 18.17
N LYS A 167 0.72 14.66 19.00
CA LYS A 167 1.96 13.87 18.91
C LYS A 167 1.68 12.61 18.10
N VAL A 168 2.22 12.55 16.88
CA VAL A 168 2.08 11.43 15.97
C VAL A 168 3.36 10.61 15.94
N LEU A 169 3.25 9.32 16.21
CA LEU A 169 4.34 8.36 16.10
C LEU A 169 4.12 7.48 14.87
N ILE A 170 5.11 7.42 13.99
CA ILE A 170 5.11 6.54 12.82
C ILE A 170 6.09 5.40 13.06
N LEU A 171 5.61 4.15 12.98
CA LEU A 171 6.44 2.95 13.10
C LEU A 171 6.63 2.32 11.72
N GLY A 172 7.81 2.54 11.14
CA GLY A 172 8.19 2.22 9.78
C GLY A 172 8.26 3.46 8.89
N ALA A 173 9.42 3.72 8.29
CA ALA A 173 9.67 4.84 7.38
C ALA A 173 9.90 4.36 5.92
N GLY A 174 9.08 3.42 5.45
CA GLY A 174 8.95 3.09 4.03
C GLY A 174 8.04 4.10 3.32
N VAL A 175 7.63 3.81 2.08
CA VAL A 175 6.80 4.71 1.26
C VAL A 175 5.54 5.15 2.01
N ALA A 176 4.81 4.23 2.64
CA ALA A 176 3.62 4.56 3.43
C ALA A 176 3.96 5.44 4.64
N GLY A 177 5.03 5.11 5.38
CA GLY A 177 5.47 5.87 6.55
C GLY A 177 5.92 7.28 6.19
N LEU A 178 6.74 7.46 5.17
CA LEU A 178 7.18 8.77 4.69
C LEU A 178 6.00 9.62 4.22
N GLN A 179 5.04 9.02 3.52
CA GLN A 179 3.82 9.73 3.12
C GLN A 179 2.95 10.11 4.33
N ALA A 180 2.85 9.23 5.33
CA ALA A 180 2.15 9.54 6.58
C ALA A 180 2.84 10.68 7.34
N ILE A 181 4.18 10.67 7.45
CA ILE A 181 4.97 11.76 8.03
C ILE A 181 4.65 13.08 7.32
N ALA A 182 4.79 13.12 5.99
CA ALA A 182 4.54 14.32 5.21
C ALA A 182 3.11 14.85 5.39
N THR A 183 2.12 13.97 5.45
CA THR A 183 0.71 14.32 5.62
C THR A 183 0.44 14.84 7.04
N ALA A 184 0.92 14.16 8.08
CA ALA A 184 0.74 14.58 9.48
C ALA A 184 1.44 15.93 9.76
N LYS A 185 2.63 16.14 9.18
CA LYS A 185 3.34 17.44 9.25
C LYS A 185 2.54 18.55 8.58
N ARG A 186 1.95 18.32 7.41
CA ARG A 186 1.09 19.30 6.73
C ARG A 186 -0.16 19.66 7.55
N LEU A 187 -0.69 18.72 8.31
CA LEU A 187 -1.78 18.98 9.25
C LEU A 187 -1.31 19.69 10.55
N GLY A 188 -0.01 19.91 10.73
CA GLY A 188 0.55 20.67 11.84
C GLY A 188 0.90 19.84 13.08
N ALA A 189 0.92 18.52 12.99
CA ALA A 189 1.32 17.64 14.09
C ALA A 189 2.82 17.70 14.40
N VAL A 190 3.19 17.35 15.64
CA VAL A 190 4.55 16.99 16.01
C VAL A 190 4.75 15.51 15.71
N VAL A 191 5.66 15.19 14.78
CA VAL A 191 5.86 13.84 14.27
C VAL A 191 7.21 13.29 14.70
N GLU A 192 7.19 12.10 15.31
CA GLU A 192 8.36 11.24 15.49
C GLU A 192 8.21 9.98 14.62
N ALA A 193 9.31 9.47 14.10
CA ALA A 193 9.30 8.25 13.29
C ALA A 193 10.40 7.28 13.70
N PHE A 194 10.06 6.01 13.79
CA PHE A 194 10.96 4.91 14.06
C PHE A 194 11.13 4.03 12.82
N ASP A 195 12.36 3.68 12.49
CA ASP A 195 12.69 2.61 11.54
C ASP A 195 14.00 1.94 12.00
N VAL A 196 14.13 0.65 11.71
CA VAL A 196 15.35 -0.11 12.02
C VAL A 196 16.49 0.26 11.07
N ARG A 197 16.20 0.79 9.89
CA ARG A 197 17.15 1.20 8.87
C ARG A 197 17.62 2.64 9.11
N LYS A 198 18.88 2.81 9.48
CA LYS A 198 19.46 4.14 9.67
C LYS A 198 19.47 4.97 8.37
N ALA A 199 19.52 4.31 7.21
CA ALA A 199 19.56 4.96 5.91
C ALA A 199 18.36 5.90 5.64
N VAL A 200 17.18 5.62 6.24
CA VAL A 200 15.97 6.45 6.04
C VAL A 200 15.93 7.69 6.95
N LYS A 201 16.93 7.90 7.81
CA LYS A 201 16.97 9.03 8.75
C LYS A 201 16.88 10.38 8.04
N GLU A 202 17.70 10.57 7.01
CA GLU A 202 17.72 11.84 6.25
C GLU A 202 16.39 12.12 5.57
N GLU A 203 15.72 11.09 5.05
CA GLU A 203 14.40 11.21 4.43
C GLU A 203 13.34 11.65 5.45
N VAL A 204 13.34 11.05 6.66
CA VAL A 204 12.43 11.41 7.76
C VAL A 204 12.67 12.85 8.22
N GLU A 205 13.94 13.24 8.45
CA GLU A 205 14.31 14.57 8.93
C GLU A 205 14.05 15.65 7.87
N SER A 206 14.21 15.34 6.58
CA SER A 206 13.89 16.26 5.47
C SER A 206 12.40 16.60 5.41
N LEU A 207 11.52 15.70 5.88
CA LEU A 207 10.09 15.96 6.02
C LEU A 207 9.71 16.72 7.30
N GLY A 208 10.71 17.09 8.11
CA GLY A 208 10.53 17.85 9.36
C GLY A 208 10.05 17.00 10.54
N ALA A 209 10.19 15.68 10.50
CA ALA A 209 9.93 14.77 11.60
C ALA A 209 11.22 14.46 12.35
N LYS A 210 11.10 14.04 13.62
CA LYS A 210 12.23 13.57 14.41
C LYS A 210 12.40 12.07 14.21
N PHE A 211 13.58 11.66 13.74
CA PHE A 211 13.94 10.25 13.69
C PHE A 211 14.33 9.73 15.07
N ILE A 212 13.77 8.57 15.44
CA ILE A 212 14.09 7.87 16.69
C ILE A 212 14.63 6.49 16.39
N MET A 213 15.70 6.10 17.07
CA MET A 213 16.33 4.78 16.96
C MET A 213 16.98 4.38 18.29
N VAL A 214 17.24 3.10 18.45
CA VAL A 214 18.02 2.60 19.58
C VAL A 214 19.49 2.94 19.35
N GLU A 215 20.14 3.53 20.35
CA GLU A 215 21.59 3.81 20.29
C GLU A 215 22.37 2.48 20.23
N GLY A 216 23.36 2.41 19.34
CA GLY A 216 24.22 1.23 19.19
C GLY A 216 23.71 0.13 18.25
N MET A 217 22.56 0.29 17.61
CA MET A 217 22.15 -0.64 16.54
C MET A 217 23.05 -0.50 15.30
N GLN A 218 23.62 -1.62 14.87
CA GLN A 218 24.40 -1.67 13.62
C GLN A 218 23.48 -1.41 12.43
N SER A 219 23.93 -0.51 11.54
CA SER A 219 23.22 -0.24 10.28
C SER A 219 23.58 -1.30 9.26
N ASP A 220 22.62 -2.06 8.80
CA ASP A 220 22.80 -2.98 7.67
C ASP A 220 22.66 -2.24 6.35
N ALA A 221 23.79 -1.80 5.81
CA ALA A 221 23.86 -1.07 4.54
C ALA A 221 23.61 -1.97 3.30
N ASP A 222 23.56 -3.32 3.47
CA ASP A 222 23.75 -4.27 2.35
C ASP A 222 22.54 -5.18 2.02
N THR A 223 21.35 -4.90 2.50
CA THR A 223 20.20 -5.84 2.34
C THR A 223 19.10 -5.39 1.40
N GLY A 224 19.42 -4.64 0.34
CA GLY A 224 18.42 -4.28 -0.69
C GLY A 224 17.21 -3.47 -0.16
N GLY A 225 17.39 -2.76 0.96
CA GLY A 225 16.36 -1.90 1.56
C GLY A 225 15.39 -2.60 2.51
N TYR A 226 15.63 -3.86 2.91
CA TYR A 226 14.85 -4.59 3.92
C TYR A 226 15.59 -4.73 5.26
N ALA A 227 14.80 -4.84 6.35
CA ALA A 227 15.35 -5.02 7.69
C ALA A 227 15.96 -6.42 7.88
N VAL A 228 17.11 -6.50 8.57
CA VAL A 228 17.83 -7.75 8.91
C VAL A 228 17.42 -8.25 10.29
N VAL A 229 17.58 -9.56 10.53
CA VAL A 229 17.35 -10.22 11.83
C VAL A 229 18.35 -9.68 12.86
N GLN A 230 17.86 -9.05 13.92
CA GLN A 230 18.67 -8.43 14.96
C GLN A 230 18.88 -9.37 16.15
N LYS A 231 19.95 -9.09 16.94
CA LYS A 231 20.23 -9.80 18.19
C LYS A 231 19.12 -9.55 19.23
N GLU A 232 18.87 -10.50 20.10
CA GLU A 232 17.76 -10.50 21.08
C GLU A 232 17.79 -9.30 22.03
N GLU A 233 18.98 -8.86 22.44
CA GLU A 233 19.20 -7.65 23.26
C GLU A 233 18.77 -6.36 22.54
N ALA A 234 19.08 -6.26 21.24
CA ALA A 234 18.69 -5.11 20.43
C ALA A 234 17.16 -5.07 20.22
N LEU A 235 16.52 -6.25 20.07
CA LEU A 235 15.06 -6.35 19.99
C LEU A 235 14.38 -5.93 21.30
N ALA A 236 14.96 -6.30 22.46
CA ALA A 236 14.44 -5.88 23.76
C ALA A 236 14.52 -4.36 23.95
N ALA A 237 15.67 -3.75 23.63
CA ALA A 237 15.85 -2.31 23.68
C ALA A 237 14.91 -1.57 22.70
N GLN A 238 14.67 -2.15 21.52
CA GLN A 238 13.72 -1.62 20.55
C GLN A 238 12.28 -1.64 21.09
N ARG A 239 11.85 -2.76 21.68
CA ARG A 239 10.51 -2.89 22.28
C ARG A 239 10.30 -1.84 23.38
N GLU A 240 11.29 -1.68 24.25
CA GLU A 240 11.23 -0.68 25.33
C GLU A 240 11.14 0.74 24.78
N LEU A 241 11.96 1.10 23.79
CA LEU A 241 11.91 2.42 23.15
C LEU A 241 10.52 2.66 22.51
N ILE A 242 10.00 1.68 21.77
CA ILE A 242 8.68 1.77 21.14
C ILE A 242 7.61 1.93 22.21
N HIS A 243 7.64 1.12 23.30
CA HIS A 243 6.70 1.24 24.41
C HIS A 243 6.66 2.66 24.97
N GLN A 244 7.82 3.21 25.33
CA GLN A 244 7.93 4.56 25.89
C GLN A 244 7.41 5.66 24.97
N LYS A 245 7.54 5.47 23.65
CA LYS A 245 7.07 6.43 22.65
C LYS A 245 5.57 6.28 22.37
N VAL A 246 5.06 5.07 22.27
CA VAL A 246 3.64 4.78 22.05
C VAL A 246 2.78 5.31 23.19
N VAL A 247 3.17 5.07 24.45
CA VAL A 247 2.44 5.56 25.64
C VAL A 247 2.32 7.10 25.67
N LYS A 248 3.28 7.82 25.10
CA LYS A 248 3.28 9.30 25.03
C LYS A 248 2.61 9.87 23.78
N ALA A 249 2.35 9.05 22.78
CA ALA A 249 1.73 9.47 21.54
C ALA A 249 0.21 9.70 21.71
N ASP A 250 -0.34 10.57 20.89
CA ASP A 250 -1.78 10.76 20.73
C ASP A 250 -2.29 9.91 19.56
N ILE A 251 -1.42 9.72 18.55
CA ILE A 251 -1.72 8.93 17.35
C ILE A 251 -0.50 8.07 17.03
N VAL A 252 -0.73 6.79 16.72
CA VAL A 252 0.30 5.86 16.25
C VAL A 252 -0.13 5.30 14.90
N ILE A 253 0.76 5.34 13.92
CA ILE A 253 0.55 4.72 12.60
C ILE A 253 1.65 3.70 12.37
N THR A 254 1.26 2.43 12.19
CA THR A 254 2.19 1.34 11.92
C THR A 254 2.22 1.03 10.42
N THR A 255 3.42 0.91 9.86
CA THR A 255 3.63 0.63 8.43
C THR A 255 4.74 -0.40 8.19
N ALA A 256 5.22 -1.06 9.27
CA ALA A 256 6.34 -1.99 9.20
C ALA A 256 5.89 -3.35 8.64
N SER A 257 5.85 -3.47 7.32
CA SER A 257 5.54 -4.69 6.60
C SER A 257 6.77 -5.23 5.88
N ILE A 258 6.91 -6.57 5.89
CA ILE A 258 7.97 -7.27 5.16
C ILE A 258 7.28 -8.12 4.08
N PRO A 259 7.55 -7.87 2.79
CA PRO A 259 6.92 -8.63 1.71
C PRO A 259 7.11 -10.15 1.86
N GLY A 260 6.02 -10.91 1.75
CA GLY A 260 6.02 -12.36 1.86
C GLY A 260 6.24 -12.94 3.26
N LYS A 261 6.28 -12.10 4.30
CA LYS A 261 6.40 -12.53 5.71
C LYS A 261 5.31 -11.88 6.55
N ALA A 262 5.00 -12.49 7.69
CA ALA A 262 4.14 -11.86 8.68
C ALA A 262 4.79 -10.56 9.20
N ALA A 263 3.98 -9.53 9.39
CA ALA A 263 4.45 -8.27 9.96
C ALA A 263 4.96 -8.48 11.40
N PRO A 264 6.04 -7.80 11.80
CA PRO A 264 6.54 -7.90 13.17
C PRO A 264 5.54 -7.23 14.12
N ARG A 265 5.26 -7.89 15.25
CA ARG A 265 4.47 -7.27 16.31
C ARG A 265 5.32 -6.24 17.04
N LEU A 266 5.09 -4.96 16.77
CA LEU A 266 5.84 -3.84 17.36
C LEU A 266 5.19 -3.29 18.63
N ILE A 267 3.88 -3.45 18.80
CA ILE A 267 3.11 -2.95 19.92
C ILE A 267 2.45 -4.15 20.63
N GLU A 268 2.78 -4.34 21.90
CA GLU A 268 2.20 -5.38 22.74
C GLU A 268 0.90 -4.89 23.40
N GLY A 269 0.03 -5.82 23.83
CA GLY A 269 -1.23 -5.49 24.49
C GLY A 269 -1.05 -4.57 25.70
N ALA A 270 -0.08 -4.85 26.57
CA ALA A 270 0.24 -4.01 27.71
C ALA A 270 0.64 -2.58 27.35
N THR A 271 1.23 -2.38 26.17
CA THR A 271 1.55 -1.04 25.66
C THR A 271 0.28 -0.30 25.23
N VAL A 272 -0.67 -0.98 24.60
CA VAL A 272 -1.98 -0.42 24.23
C VAL A 272 -2.75 0.00 25.47
N ASP A 273 -2.78 -0.85 26.51
CA ASP A 273 -3.45 -0.58 27.79
C ASP A 273 -2.86 0.65 28.52
N ALA A 274 -1.57 0.92 28.31
CA ALA A 274 -0.86 2.06 28.91
C ALA A 274 -0.95 3.37 28.09
N MET A 275 -1.59 3.35 26.91
CA MET A 275 -1.77 4.54 26.09
C MET A 275 -2.72 5.55 26.75
N LYS A 276 -2.63 6.80 26.27
CA LYS A 276 -3.55 7.84 26.71
C LYS A 276 -4.99 7.48 26.33
N PRO A 277 -5.99 7.75 27.20
CA PRO A 277 -7.39 7.67 26.82
C PRO A 277 -7.69 8.51 25.56
N GLY A 278 -8.34 7.91 24.57
CA GLY A 278 -8.64 8.59 23.30
C GLY A 278 -7.50 8.62 22.29
N ALA A 279 -6.36 7.96 22.58
CA ALA A 279 -5.32 7.75 21.57
C ALA A 279 -5.82 6.88 20.42
N VAL A 280 -5.29 7.13 19.21
CA VAL A 280 -5.71 6.44 17.98
C VAL A 280 -4.55 5.63 17.42
N ILE A 281 -4.80 4.38 17.06
CA ILE A 281 -3.86 3.52 16.33
C ILE A 281 -4.45 3.23 14.94
N ILE A 282 -3.66 3.46 13.90
CA ILE A 282 -3.95 3.02 12.52
C ILE A 282 -2.86 2.03 12.11
N ASP A 283 -3.27 0.80 11.90
CA ASP A 283 -2.35 -0.28 11.50
C ASP A 283 -2.48 -0.56 10.00
N LEU A 284 -1.37 -0.42 9.26
CA LEU A 284 -1.25 -0.70 7.83
C LEU A 284 -0.41 -1.97 7.57
N ALA A 285 0.09 -2.63 8.63
CA ALA A 285 1.01 -3.77 8.49
C ALA A 285 0.32 -5.13 8.58
#